data_997f7689055d748d2de602ec072a42d3
#
_entry.id   997f7689055d748d2de602ec072a42d3
#
_cell.length_a   1.000
_cell.length_b   1.000
_cell.length_c   1.000
_cell.angle_alpha   90.00
_cell.angle_beta   90.00
_cell.angle_gamma   90.00
#
_symmetry.space_group_name_H-M   'P 1'
#
loop_
_entity.id
_entity.type
_entity.pdbx_description
1 polymer ?
#
loop_
_entity_poly.entity_id
_entity_poly.type
_entity_poly.pdbx_seq_one_letter_code
_entity_poly.pdbx_strand_id
1 'polypeptide(L)'
;MRGFSALHEREPIAGLRSIGKGANRTILDCVFRRIGGDRRSFCRRGGRGRRQPLPVARMGYRGRFHRPQDEKGLGIVTTASSAEPTRRDFLFVATGAAAAVGAAAVVWPLVSQMNPDASTIAAGAPIEVDLAPIAEGQDIKVFWRGKPIYISHRTKKQIDEARAVPVSSLPDPQTDQSRVKEGHDQWLVVIGICTHLGCIPIAHEGNYDGFFCPCHGSQYDSSGRIRQGPAPANLPVPPYAFVSDTKIKIG
;
A
#
# COMPACT_ATOMS: atom_id res chain seq x y z
N MET A 1 -41.69 -3.71 55.73
CA MET A 1 -42.87 -4.15 54.96
C MET A 1 -42.41 -4.64 53.58
N ARG A 2 -42.54 -5.93 53.34
CA ARG A 2 -42.76 -6.68 52.07
C ARG A 2 -42.01 -6.14 50.84
N GLY A 3 -41.04 -6.73 50.25
CA GLY A 3 -40.97 -8.15 49.79
C GLY A 3 -41.51 -8.25 48.39
N PHE A 4 -40.61 -8.31 47.35
CA PHE A 4 -40.93 -9.04 46.09
C PHE A 4 -39.62 -9.52 45.44
N SER A 5 -39.39 -10.83 45.69
CA SER A 5 -38.51 -11.65 44.86
C SER A 5 -39.21 -11.96 43.55
N ALA A 6 -38.51 -11.87 42.42
CA ALA A 6 -38.88 -12.56 41.22
C ALA A 6 -37.60 -13.10 40.55
N LEU A 7 -37.33 -14.36 40.85
CA LEU A 7 -36.50 -15.27 40.12
C LEU A 7 -37.09 -15.43 38.72
N HIS A 8 -36.31 -15.18 37.69
CA HIS A 8 -36.64 -15.61 36.34
C HIS A 8 -35.58 -16.61 35.91
N GLU A 9 -35.86 -17.87 36.21
CA GLU A 9 -35.22 -19.03 35.65
C GLU A 9 -35.48 -19.01 34.13
N ARG A 10 -34.43 -19.00 33.31
CA ARG A 10 -34.54 -19.38 31.91
C ARG A 10 -33.94 -20.75 31.71
N GLU A 11 -34.80 -21.64 31.31
CA GLU A 11 -34.50 -23.01 30.93
C GLU A 11 -33.46 -23.12 29.82
N PRO A 12 -32.67 -24.21 29.80
CA PRO A 12 -31.73 -24.49 28.73
C PRO A 12 -32.47 -25.10 27.55
N ILE A 13 -32.36 -24.47 26.37
CA ILE A 13 -32.81 -25.08 25.13
C ILE A 13 -31.80 -26.18 24.74
N ALA A 14 -32.18 -27.41 25.09
CA ALA A 14 -31.57 -28.61 24.56
C ALA A 14 -32.04 -28.81 23.10
N GLY A 15 -31.11 -28.95 22.18
CA GLY A 15 -31.43 -29.47 20.85
C GLY A 15 -30.74 -28.80 19.67
N LEU A 16 -29.41 -28.90 19.57
CA LEU A 16 -28.78 -28.89 18.25
C LEU A 16 -28.00 -30.19 18.06
N ARG A 17 -28.62 -31.07 17.29
CA ARG A 17 -28.06 -32.33 16.83
C ARG A 17 -26.78 -32.05 16.01
N SER A 18 -25.77 -32.84 16.29
CA SER A 18 -24.55 -32.98 15.52
C SER A 18 -24.89 -33.25 14.05
N ILE A 19 -24.60 -32.30 13.17
CA ILE A 19 -24.56 -32.55 11.74
C ILE A 19 -23.13 -32.95 11.39
N GLY A 20 -23.03 -34.16 10.89
CA GLY A 20 -21.83 -34.96 10.71
C GLY A 20 -20.71 -34.30 9.91
N LYS A 21 -19.53 -34.61 10.36
CA LYS A 21 -18.28 -34.60 9.61
C LYS A 21 -18.44 -35.55 8.39
N GLY A 22 -18.85 -35.02 7.24
CA GLY A 22 -19.03 -35.89 6.06
C GLY A 22 -19.10 -35.25 4.71
N ALA A 23 -19.06 -33.91 4.59
CA ALA A 23 -19.38 -33.27 3.31
C ALA A 23 -18.22 -32.53 2.58
N ASN A 24 -16.97 -32.66 3.04
CA ASN A 24 -15.87 -31.89 2.43
C ASN A 24 -14.82 -32.69 1.65
N ARG A 25 -15.01 -34.01 1.47
CA ARG A 25 -14.10 -34.80 0.63
C ARG A 25 -14.56 -34.99 -0.82
N THR A 26 -15.84 -34.79 -1.09
CA THR A 26 -16.42 -35.11 -2.41
C THR A 26 -16.31 -33.97 -3.41
N ILE A 27 -16.25 -32.72 -2.96
CA ILE A 27 -16.13 -31.54 -3.86
C ILE A 27 -14.72 -31.37 -4.37
N LEU A 28 -13.69 -31.67 -3.58
CA LEU A 28 -12.30 -31.61 -4.03
C LEU A 28 -11.97 -32.72 -5.02
N ASP A 29 -12.54 -33.92 -4.88
CA ASP A 29 -12.35 -35.02 -5.83
C ASP A 29 -13.09 -34.80 -7.17
N CYS A 30 -14.23 -34.10 -7.15
CA CYS A 30 -14.94 -33.77 -8.38
C CYS A 30 -14.26 -32.67 -9.20
N VAL A 31 -13.59 -31.69 -8.58
CA VAL A 31 -12.82 -30.68 -9.29
C VAL A 31 -11.53 -31.27 -9.87
N PHE A 32 -10.92 -32.23 -9.19
CA PHE A 32 -9.72 -32.92 -9.67
C PHE A 32 -10.01 -33.95 -10.79
N ARG A 33 -11.20 -34.55 -10.84
CA ARG A 33 -11.59 -35.46 -11.92
C ARG A 33 -11.98 -34.74 -13.21
N ARG A 34 -12.37 -33.45 -13.13
CA ARG A 34 -12.79 -32.70 -14.32
C ARG A 34 -11.65 -32.05 -15.08
N ILE A 35 -10.46 -32.00 -14.53
CA ILE A 35 -9.25 -31.44 -15.18
C ILE A 35 -8.36 -32.56 -15.75
N GLY A 36 -8.90 -33.74 -16.04
CA GLY A 36 -8.33 -34.72 -16.95
C GLY A 36 -6.81 -35.03 -16.81
N GLY A 37 -6.24 -34.91 -15.62
CA GLY A 37 -4.81 -35.12 -15.38
C GLY A 37 -4.55 -36.32 -14.47
N ASP A 38 -4.07 -37.43 -15.02
CA ASP A 38 -3.55 -38.55 -14.27
C ASP A 38 -2.53 -38.08 -13.23
N ARG A 39 -2.73 -38.44 -11.95
CA ARG A 39 -1.86 -38.08 -10.82
C ARG A 39 -0.38 -38.50 -11.05
N ARG A 40 -0.10 -39.37 -11.99
CA ARG A 40 1.27 -39.84 -12.28
C ARG A 40 2.04 -38.95 -13.23
N SER A 41 1.38 -38.09 -13.99
CA SER A 41 2.04 -37.24 -14.98
C SER A 41 2.52 -35.88 -14.43
N PHE A 42 2.02 -35.43 -13.28
CA PHE A 42 2.38 -34.10 -12.76
C PHE A 42 3.62 -34.12 -11.83
N CYS A 43 3.94 -35.24 -11.20
CA CYS A 43 5.15 -35.34 -10.34
C CYS A 43 6.44 -35.72 -11.14
N ARG A 44 6.37 -35.97 -12.46
CA ARG A 44 7.53 -36.46 -13.26
C ARG A 44 8.16 -35.42 -14.15
N ARG A 45 7.83 -34.13 -14.04
CA ARG A 45 8.47 -33.06 -14.82
C ARG A 45 9.40 -32.14 -14.01
N GLY A 46 10.07 -32.71 -13.01
CA GLY A 46 11.26 -32.10 -12.41
C GLY A 46 12.56 -32.54 -13.11
N GLY A 47 12.50 -33.10 -14.32
CA GLY A 47 13.65 -33.41 -15.14
C GLY A 47 14.11 -32.18 -15.91
N ARG A 48 15.32 -31.74 -15.64
CA ARG A 48 16.06 -30.76 -16.44
C ARG A 48 16.15 -31.23 -17.90
N GLY A 49 15.12 -31.01 -18.70
CA GLY A 49 15.15 -31.11 -20.13
C GLY A 49 16.05 -30.01 -20.67
N ARG A 50 17.25 -30.34 -21.10
CA ARG A 50 18.07 -29.52 -22.00
C ARG A 50 17.16 -29.07 -23.13
N ARG A 51 16.78 -27.79 -23.15
CA ARG A 51 16.21 -27.20 -24.34
C ARG A 51 17.31 -27.20 -25.39
N GLN A 52 17.24 -28.13 -26.33
CA GLN A 52 18.01 -28.03 -27.54
C GLN A 52 17.58 -26.76 -28.27
N PRO A 53 18.52 -25.90 -28.68
CA PRO A 53 18.18 -24.76 -29.51
C PRO A 53 17.67 -25.31 -30.85
N LEU A 54 16.47 -24.88 -31.25
CA LEU A 54 15.93 -25.13 -32.56
C LEU A 54 16.95 -24.61 -33.58
N PRO A 55 17.23 -25.38 -34.69
CA PRO A 55 18.09 -24.88 -35.73
C PRO A 55 17.43 -23.63 -36.33
N VAL A 56 18.07 -22.49 -36.12
CA VAL A 56 17.72 -21.27 -36.85
C VAL A 56 18.07 -21.53 -38.30
N ALA A 57 17.04 -21.80 -39.11
CA ALA A 57 17.18 -21.85 -40.55
C ALA A 57 17.75 -20.49 -40.97
N ARG A 58 19.07 -20.47 -41.28
CA ARG A 58 19.70 -19.35 -41.97
C ARG A 58 19.06 -19.27 -43.35
N MET A 59 17.98 -18.51 -43.44
CA MET A 59 17.47 -18.04 -44.70
C MET A 59 18.51 -17.08 -45.24
N GLY A 60 19.39 -17.65 -46.04
CA GLY A 60 20.43 -16.93 -46.77
C GLY A 60 19.77 -16.01 -47.79
N TYR A 61 19.40 -14.84 -47.37
CA TYR A 61 19.04 -13.73 -48.28
C TYR A 61 20.35 -13.22 -48.88
N ARG A 62 20.84 -13.91 -49.95
CA ARG A 62 21.83 -13.32 -50.85
C ARG A 62 21.15 -12.26 -51.68
N GLY A 63 20.68 -11.21 -51.04
CA GLY A 63 20.40 -9.94 -51.66
C GLY A 63 21.74 -9.36 -52.10
N ARG A 64 21.99 -9.43 -53.37
CA ARG A 64 23.10 -8.72 -54.04
C ARG A 64 22.75 -7.23 -53.88
N PHE A 65 23.24 -6.64 -52.77
CA PHE A 65 23.23 -5.19 -52.63
C PHE A 65 24.13 -4.64 -53.72
N HIS A 66 23.50 -4.23 -54.79
CA HIS A 66 24.13 -3.32 -55.76
C HIS A 66 24.35 -2.00 -55.00
N ARG A 67 25.59 -1.80 -54.58
CA ARG A 67 26.01 -0.54 -53.99
C ARG A 67 26.10 0.44 -55.17
N PRO A 68 25.22 1.48 -55.29
CA PRO A 68 25.48 2.55 -56.21
C PRO A 68 26.74 3.26 -55.70
N GLN A 69 27.76 3.25 -56.49
CA GLN A 69 28.97 4.04 -56.30
C GLN A 69 28.62 5.46 -56.77
N ASP A 70 27.81 6.17 -55.99
CA ASP A 70 27.67 7.59 -56.06
C ASP A 70 28.05 8.16 -54.70
N GLU A 71 29.33 8.26 -54.49
CA GLU A 71 29.89 9.19 -53.51
C GLU A 71 29.61 10.63 -53.98
N LYS A 72 28.34 11.00 -53.96
CA LYS A 72 27.97 12.41 -53.80
C LYS A 72 27.71 12.58 -52.31
N GLY A 73 28.70 13.16 -51.65
CA GLY A 73 28.64 13.50 -50.25
C GLY A 73 27.28 14.08 -49.90
N LEU A 74 26.73 13.58 -48.78
CA LEU A 74 25.62 14.22 -48.10
C LEU A 74 26.12 15.59 -47.65
N GLY A 75 26.29 16.47 -48.66
CA GLY A 75 26.43 17.88 -48.38
C GLY A 75 25.19 18.28 -47.66
N ILE A 76 25.30 18.56 -46.37
CA ILE A 76 24.35 19.38 -45.68
C ILE A 76 24.28 20.66 -46.52
N VAL A 77 23.26 20.71 -47.36
CA VAL A 77 22.97 21.94 -48.12
C VAL A 77 22.47 22.94 -47.09
N THR A 78 23.41 23.54 -46.39
CA THR A 78 23.21 24.86 -45.81
C THR A 78 23.18 25.83 -47.01
N THR A 79 22.07 25.82 -47.74
CA THR A 79 21.75 26.96 -48.59
C THR A 79 21.38 28.09 -47.64
N ALA A 80 22.42 28.71 -47.07
CA ALA A 80 22.29 30.09 -46.67
C ALA A 80 22.09 30.88 -47.98
N SER A 81 20.84 30.88 -48.46
CA SER A 81 20.42 31.76 -49.51
C SER A 81 20.55 33.16 -48.94
N SER A 82 21.55 33.90 -49.39
CA SER A 82 21.72 35.34 -49.15
C SER A 82 20.70 36.16 -49.95
N ALA A 83 19.55 35.57 -50.29
CA ALA A 83 18.44 36.29 -50.87
C ALA A 83 17.87 37.22 -49.79
N GLU A 84 17.78 38.49 -50.09
CA GLU A 84 17.14 39.49 -49.23
C GLU A 84 15.72 39.01 -48.86
N PRO A 85 15.34 39.08 -47.57
CA PRO A 85 14.04 38.58 -47.10
C PRO A 85 12.91 39.30 -47.84
N THR A 86 12.11 38.54 -48.54
CA THR A 86 10.97 39.05 -49.28
C THR A 86 9.77 39.30 -48.34
N ARG A 87 8.80 40.13 -48.76
CA ARG A 87 7.54 40.32 -48.00
C ARG A 87 6.83 39.00 -47.73
N ARG A 88 6.99 38.05 -48.64
CA ARG A 88 6.42 36.68 -48.48
C ARG A 88 7.09 35.93 -47.36
N ASP A 89 8.42 35.97 -47.24
CA ASP A 89 9.17 35.29 -46.19
C ASP A 89 8.80 35.87 -44.81
N PHE A 90 8.64 37.21 -44.76
CA PHE A 90 8.14 37.84 -43.53
C PHE A 90 6.77 37.31 -43.10
N LEU A 91 5.81 37.15 -44.03
CA LEU A 91 4.50 36.60 -43.72
C LEU A 91 4.58 35.16 -43.23
N PHE A 92 5.42 34.32 -43.80
CA PHE A 92 5.63 32.95 -43.35
C PHE A 92 6.22 32.89 -41.94
N VAL A 93 7.23 33.70 -41.65
CA VAL A 93 7.85 33.77 -40.32
C VAL A 93 6.85 34.31 -39.29
N ALA A 94 6.13 35.38 -39.63
CA ALA A 94 5.15 35.96 -38.72
C ALA A 94 4.01 34.99 -38.42
N THR A 95 3.51 34.27 -39.43
CA THR A 95 2.46 33.27 -39.24
C THR A 95 2.97 32.07 -38.44
N GLY A 96 4.19 31.60 -38.71
CA GLY A 96 4.84 30.53 -37.96
C GLY A 96 5.04 30.88 -36.48
N ALA A 97 5.50 32.12 -36.22
CA ALA A 97 5.65 32.61 -34.85
C ALA A 97 4.31 32.72 -34.13
N ALA A 98 3.28 33.27 -34.79
CA ALA A 98 1.93 33.32 -34.19
C ALA A 98 1.35 31.93 -33.92
N ALA A 99 1.54 30.98 -34.83
CA ALA A 99 1.13 29.59 -34.66
C ALA A 99 1.87 28.93 -33.52
N ALA A 100 3.18 29.15 -33.36
CA ALA A 100 3.97 28.61 -32.27
C ALA A 100 3.52 29.16 -30.90
N VAL A 101 3.22 30.43 -30.79
CA VAL A 101 2.68 31.07 -29.59
C VAL A 101 1.30 30.50 -29.28
N GLY A 102 0.44 30.36 -30.28
CA GLY A 102 -0.90 29.74 -30.10
C GLY A 102 -0.82 28.29 -29.62
N ALA A 103 0.07 27.50 -30.22
CA ALA A 103 0.32 26.14 -29.80
C ALA A 103 0.83 26.06 -28.34
N ALA A 104 1.78 26.91 -27.98
CA ALA A 104 2.31 26.98 -26.62
C ALA A 104 1.22 27.38 -25.61
N ALA A 105 0.34 28.33 -25.96
CA ALA A 105 -0.78 28.74 -25.10
C ALA A 105 -1.80 27.63 -24.86
N VAL A 106 -1.99 26.72 -25.83
CA VAL A 106 -2.88 25.54 -25.64
C VAL A 106 -2.18 24.44 -24.86
N VAL A 107 -0.92 24.16 -25.17
CA VAL A 107 -0.16 23.05 -24.54
C VAL A 107 0.17 23.34 -23.08
N TRP A 108 0.51 24.59 -22.76
CA TRP A 108 0.91 24.96 -21.39
C TRP A 108 -0.12 24.61 -20.31
N PRO A 109 -1.42 24.93 -20.43
CA PRO A 109 -2.44 24.52 -19.45
C PRO A 109 -2.55 23.01 -19.30
N LEU A 110 -2.44 22.25 -20.41
CA LEU A 110 -2.50 20.79 -20.36
C LEU A 110 -1.33 20.19 -19.58
N VAL A 111 -0.13 20.72 -19.79
CA VAL A 111 1.06 20.29 -19.05
C VAL A 111 0.97 20.73 -17.59
N SER A 112 0.51 21.96 -17.32
CA SER A 112 0.40 22.47 -15.96
C SER A 112 -0.62 21.72 -15.10
N GLN A 113 -1.67 21.14 -15.71
CA GLN A 113 -2.64 20.28 -15.02
C GLN A 113 -2.04 18.96 -14.52
N MET A 114 -0.89 18.54 -15.04
CA MET A 114 -0.18 17.35 -14.54
C MET A 114 0.56 17.61 -13.23
N ASN A 115 0.72 18.85 -12.83
CA ASN A 115 1.31 19.18 -11.54
C ASN A 115 0.29 18.94 -10.40
N PRO A 116 0.74 18.48 -9.23
CA PRO A 116 -0.13 18.36 -8.07
C PRO A 116 -0.71 19.73 -7.70
N ASP A 117 -1.99 19.75 -7.37
CA ASP A 117 -2.67 20.97 -6.96
C ASP A 117 -2.23 21.42 -5.54
N ALA A 118 -2.58 22.65 -5.17
CA ALA A 118 -2.22 23.21 -3.87
C ALA A 118 -2.83 22.42 -2.70
N SER A 119 -4.01 21.83 -2.88
CA SER A 119 -4.68 21.02 -1.85
C SER A 119 -3.94 19.71 -1.61
N THR A 120 -3.45 19.06 -2.66
CA THR A 120 -2.64 17.85 -2.58
C THR A 120 -1.29 18.12 -1.91
N ILE A 121 -0.66 19.25 -2.25
CA ILE A 121 0.59 19.68 -1.61
C ILE A 121 0.36 19.97 -0.12
N ALA A 122 -0.71 20.68 0.23
CA ALA A 122 -1.06 20.99 1.61
C ALA A 122 -1.38 19.73 2.42
N ALA A 123 -2.10 18.77 1.83
CA ALA A 123 -2.39 17.49 2.48
C ALA A 123 -1.12 16.65 2.76
N GLY A 124 -0.03 16.90 2.03
CA GLY A 124 1.27 16.29 2.23
C GLY A 124 2.15 16.98 3.27
N ALA A 125 1.78 18.18 3.71
CA ALA A 125 2.56 18.93 4.69
C ALA A 125 2.62 18.24 6.04
N PRO A 126 3.70 18.43 6.82
CA PRO A 126 3.77 17.96 8.19
C PRO A 126 2.67 18.59 9.03
N ILE A 127 2.11 17.83 9.97
CA ILE A 127 1.12 18.31 10.92
C ILE A 127 1.72 18.33 12.33
N GLU A 128 1.36 19.34 13.11
CA GLU A 128 1.70 19.41 14.54
C GLU A 128 0.44 19.09 15.36
N VAL A 129 0.60 18.25 16.37
CA VAL A 129 -0.48 17.81 17.25
C VAL A 129 -0.08 18.09 18.68
N ASP A 130 -1.00 18.73 19.43
CA ASP A 130 -0.86 18.96 20.86
C ASP A 130 -1.32 17.72 21.62
N LEU A 131 -0.45 17.22 22.49
CA LEU A 131 -0.68 16.04 23.32
C LEU A 131 -1.27 16.37 24.69
N ALA A 132 -1.18 17.65 25.13
CA ALA A 132 -1.62 18.07 26.46
C ALA A 132 -3.09 17.73 26.79
N PRO A 133 -4.05 17.80 25.84
CA PRO A 133 -5.44 17.48 26.12
C PRO A 133 -5.73 15.96 26.17
N ILE A 134 -4.76 15.09 25.87
CA ILE A 134 -4.96 13.64 25.77
C ILE A 134 -4.71 13.00 27.12
N ALA A 135 -5.79 12.53 27.77
CA ALA A 135 -5.68 11.82 29.04
C ALA A 135 -5.01 10.44 28.87
N GLU A 136 -4.43 9.91 29.95
CA GLU A 136 -3.88 8.56 29.98
C GLU A 136 -4.96 7.51 29.66
N GLY A 137 -4.64 6.58 28.77
CA GLY A 137 -5.58 5.60 28.25
C GLY A 137 -6.47 6.11 27.13
N GLN A 138 -6.26 7.31 26.62
CA GLN A 138 -7.02 7.88 25.51
C GLN A 138 -6.28 7.79 24.18
N ASP A 139 -7.05 7.59 23.11
CA ASP A 139 -6.56 7.63 21.73
C ASP A 139 -7.20 8.78 20.96
N ILE A 140 -6.42 9.48 20.19
CA ILE A 140 -6.93 10.41 19.19
C ILE A 140 -6.59 9.94 17.78
N LYS A 141 -7.45 10.31 16.82
CA LYS A 141 -7.27 10.01 15.42
C LYS A 141 -7.07 11.32 14.65
N VAL A 142 -5.94 11.44 13.99
CA VAL A 142 -5.64 12.56 13.09
C VAL A 142 -5.41 12.04 11.68
N PHE A 143 -5.62 12.89 10.67
CA PHE A 143 -5.38 12.49 9.28
C PHE A 143 -4.14 13.19 8.74
N TRP A 144 -3.22 12.42 8.19
CA TRP A 144 -2.05 12.93 7.48
C TRP A 144 -1.87 12.18 6.17
N ARG A 145 -1.74 12.92 5.07
CA ARG A 145 -1.67 12.35 3.69
C ARG A 145 -2.83 11.39 3.38
N GLY A 146 -4.03 11.73 3.85
CA GLY A 146 -5.22 10.89 3.67
C GLY A 146 -5.24 9.60 4.47
N LYS A 147 -4.24 9.36 5.35
CA LYS A 147 -4.17 8.18 6.21
C LYS A 147 -4.56 8.54 7.64
N PRO A 148 -5.40 7.75 8.30
CA PRO A 148 -5.68 7.92 9.72
C PRO A 148 -4.44 7.51 10.52
N ILE A 149 -4.06 8.34 11.48
CA ILE A 149 -2.97 8.09 12.42
C ILE A 149 -3.58 8.09 13.82
N TYR A 150 -3.35 7.03 14.55
CA TYR A 150 -3.68 6.94 15.96
C TYR A 150 -2.51 7.46 16.79
N ILE A 151 -2.81 8.29 17.74
CA ILE A 151 -1.91 8.77 18.78
C ILE A 151 -2.53 8.31 20.10
N SER A 152 -1.87 7.36 20.73
CA SER A 152 -2.36 6.70 21.94
C SER A 152 -1.51 7.12 23.13
N HIS A 153 -2.15 7.61 24.17
CA HIS A 153 -1.52 7.85 25.47
C HIS A 153 -1.66 6.59 26.33
N ARG A 154 -0.66 5.71 26.22
CA ARG A 154 -0.69 4.38 26.84
C ARG A 154 -0.54 4.45 28.36
N THR A 155 -1.31 3.64 29.06
CA THR A 155 -1.14 3.43 30.49
C THR A 155 0.12 2.60 30.77
N LYS A 156 0.65 2.71 31.98
CA LYS A 156 1.78 1.87 32.40
C LYS A 156 1.47 0.38 32.28
N LYS A 157 0.24 -0.02 32.60
CA LYS A 157 -0.21 -1.41 32.46
C LYS A 157 -0.08 -1.90 31.01
N GLN A 158 -0.55 -1.12 30.04
CA GLN A 158 -0.47 -1.47 28.62
C GLN A 158 0.98 -1.59 28.14
N ILE A 159 1.87 -0.73 28.63
CA ILE A 159 3.31 -0.78 28.30
C ILE A 159 3.94 -2.05 28.88
N ASP A 160 3.67 -2.37 30.16
CA ASP A 160 4.22 -3.53 30.83
C ASP A 160 3.72 -4.83 30.17
N GLU A 161 2.43 -4.93 29.85
CA GLU A 161 1.84 -6.04 29.12
C GLU A 161 2.46 -6.20 27.72
N ALA A 162 2.64 -5.11 26.98
CA ALA A 162 3.28 -5.14 25.67
C ALA A 162 4.74 -5.62 25.74
N ARG A 163 5.48 -5.22 26.78
CA ARG A 163 6.87 -5.63 27.00
C ARG A 163 7.02 -7.06 27.49
N ALA A 164 6.04 -7.56 28.21
CA ALA A 164 5.99 -8.95 28.70
C ALA A 164 5.84 -9.99 27.57
N VAL A 165 5.41 -9.57 26.39
CA VAL A 165 5.19 -10.47 25.25
C VAL A 165 6.53 -10.90 24.66
N PRO A 166 6.83 -12.21 24.58
CA PRO A 166 8.01 -12.72 23.89
C PRO A 166 7.97 -12.36 22.42
N VAL A 167 9.01 -11.66 21.93
CA VAL A 167 9.11 -11.21 20.53
C VAL A 167 9.03 -12.40 19.55
N SER A 168 9.55 -13.56 19.94
CA SER A 168 9.51 -14.78 19.12
C SER A 168 8.11 -15.36 18.93
N SER A 169 7.14 -14.97 19.74
CA SER A 169 5.74 -15.42 19.62
C SER A 169 4.90 -14.56 18.68
N LEU A 170 5.46 -13.46 18.20
CA LEU A 170 4.76 -12.52 17.31
C LEU A 170 4.89 -12.95 15.85
N PRO A 171 3.82 -12.87 15.05
CA PRO A 171 3.90 -13.12 13.61
C PRO A 171 4.88 -12.18 12.87
N ASP A 172 4.95 -10.92 13.31
CA ASP A 172 5.92 -9.93 12.84
C ASP A 172 6.76 -9.47 14.05
N PRO A 173 7.97 -10.05 14.28
CA PRO A 173 8.74 -9.86 15.48
C PRO A 173 9.32 -8.45 15.58
N GLN A 174 8.76 -7.63 16.48
CA GLN A 174 9.28 -6.30 16.84
C GLN A 174 9.15 -6.08 18.35
N THR A 175 10.14 -5.42 18.94
CA THR A 175 10.07 -5.03 20.35
C THR A 175 9.17 -3.80 20.52
N ASP A 176 8.55 -3.64 21.69
CA ASP A 176 7.77 -2.44 22.02
C ASP A 176 8.62 -1.16 21.87
N GLN A 177 9.84 -1.19 22.38
CA GLN A 177 10.76 -0.03 22.35
C GLN A 177 11.12 0.42 20.93
N SER A 178 11.18 -0.50 19.97
CA SER A 178 11.47 -0.13 18.57
C SER A 178 10.34 0.63 17.87
N ARG A 179 9.15 0.68 18.48
CA ARG A 179 7.94 1.27 17.92
C ARG A 179 7.59 2.63 18.52
N VAL A 180 8.28 3.01 19.58
CA VAL A 180 8.10 4.30 20.28
C VAL A 180 9.39 5.11 20.21
N LYS A 181 9.34 6.38 20.57
CA LYS A 181 10.53 7.20 20.69
C LYS A 181 11.12 7.10 22.10
N GLU A 182 12.42 7.08 22.18
CA GLU A 182 13.14 7.05 23.45
C GLU A 182 12.70 8.20 24.36
N GLY A 183 12.45 7.91 25.63
CA GLY A 183 11.97 8.88 26.62
C GLY A 183 10.46 9.19 26.55
N HIS A 184 9.75 8.67 25.57
CA HIS A 184 8.31 8.91 25.37
C HIS A 184 7.53 7.60 25.21
N ASP A 185 7.82 6.62 26.04
CA ASP A 185 7.24 5.27 25.99
C ASP A 185 5.73 5.25 26.14
N GLN A 186 5.15 6.26 26.78
CA GLN A 186 3.72 6.44 26.94
C GLN A 186 2.99 6.83 25.62
N TRP A 187 3.73 7.30 24.62
CA TRP A 187 3.13 7.76 23.38
C TRP A 187 3.37 6.76 22.24
N LEU A 188 2.30 6.12 21.78
CA LEU A 188 2.33 5.30 20.58
C LEU A 188 1.72 6.08 19.41
N VAL A 189 2.43 6.13 18.29
CA VAL A 189 1.95 6.76 17.06
C VAL A 189 2.00 5.75 15.94
N VAL A 190 0.83 5.36 15.41
CA VAL A 190 0.74 4.34 14.35
C VAL A 190 -0.23 4.75 13.26
N ILE A 191 0.01 4.29 12.06
CA ILE A 191 -0.93 4.43 10.95
C ILE A 191 -2.06 3.43 11.16
N GLY A 192 -3.27 3.91 11.36
CA GLY A 192 -4.48 3.12 11.62
C GLY A 192 -5.04 2.49 10.36
N ILE A 193 -4.23 1.75 9.63
CA ILE A 193 -4.64 1.01 8.44
C ILE A 193 -4.20 -0.44 8.62
N CYS A 194 -5.19 -1.33 8.66
CA CYS A 194 -4.95 -2.77 8.78
C CYS A 194 -4.11 -3.28 7.60
N THR A 195 -3.03 -3.98 7.92
CA THR A 195 -2.08 -4.49 6.92
C THR A 195 -2.63 -5.65 6.09
N HIS A 196 -3.84 -6.17 6.40
CA HIS A 196 -4.50 -7.18 5.59
C HIS A 196 -5.03 -6.59 4.27
N LEU A 197 -6.04 -5.72 4.33
CA LEU A 197 -6.72 -5.14 3.15
C LEU A 197 -7.07 -3.66 3.33
N GLY A 198 -6.43 -2.94 4.25
CA GLY A 198 -6.55 -1.49 4.36
C GLY A 198 -7.76 -0.98 5.16
N CYS A 199 -8.50 -1.82 5.89
CA CYS A 199 -9.57 -1.36 6.79
C CYS A 199 -8.99 -0.55 7.95
N ILE A 200 -9.79 0.34 8.54
CA ILE A 200 -9.40 1.12 9.71
C ILE A 200 -9.75 0.32 10.97
N PRO A 201 -8.77 -0.11 11.79
CA PRO A 201 -9.03 -0.81 13.04
C PRO A 201 -9.68 0.12 14.06
N ILE A 202 -10.39 -0.46 15.01
CA ILE A 202 -10.99 0.23 16.14
C ILE A 202 -10.03 0.11 17.32
N ALA A 203 -9.77 1.23 18.00
CA ALA A 203 -8.93 1.24 19.19
C ALA A 203 -9.68 0.72 20.41
N HIS A 204 -8.97 0.18 21.39
CA HIS A 204 -9.48 -0.40 22.65
C HIS A 204 -10.48 -1.55 22.46
N GLU A 205 -10.39 -2.24 21.33
CA GLU A 205 -11.20 -3.42 21.08
C GLU A 205 -10.33 -4.67 20.86
N GLY A 206 -10.96 -5.83 21.00
CA GLY A 206 -10.31 -7.13 20.89
C GLY A 206 -9.74 -7.62 22.21
N ASN A 207 -8.93 -8.68 22.15
CA ASN A 207 -8.46 -9.42 23.34
C ASN A 207 -7.16 -8.85 23.94
N TYR A 208 -6.55 -7.85 23.32
CA TYR A 208 -5.19 -7.38 23.64
C TYR A 208 -5.14 -5.88 23.99
N ASP A 209 -6.28 -5.26 24.32
CA ASP A 209 -6.40 -3.85 24.68
C ASP A 209 -5.61 -2.92 23.72
N GLY A 210 -5.73 -3.21 22.43
CA GLY A 210 -5.02 -2.48 21.37
C GLY A 210 -5.97 -2.11 20.24
N PHE A 211 -5.77 -2.69 19.05
CA PHE A 211 -6.58 -2.37 17.89
C PHE A 211 -7.23 -3.62 17.30
N PHE A 212 -8.51 -3.55 17.03
CA PHE A 212 -9.28 -4.61 16.40
C PHE A 212 -9.77 -4.20 15.01
N CYS A 213 -9.51 -5.04 14.01
CA CYS A 213 -10.04 -4.83 12.67
C CYS A 213 -11.30 -5.67 12.45
N PRO A 214 -12.50 -5.05 12.37
CA PRO A 214 -13.76 -5.78 12.27
C PRO A 214 -13.98 -6.48 10.92
N CYS A 215 -13.21 -6.07 9.89
CA CYS A 215 -13.38 -6.62 8.55
C CYS A 215 -13.10 -8.13 8.49
N HIS A 216 -12.00 -8.58 9.11
CA HIS A 216 -11.57 -9.99 9.07
C HIS A 216 -10.96 -10.47 10.41
N GLY A 217 -11.18 -9.73 11.50
CA GLY A 217 -10.80 -10.14 12.84
C GLY A 217 -9.30 -10.06 13.17
N SER A 218 -8.53 -9.22 12.46
CA SER A 218 -7.14 -8.98 12.86
C SER A 218 -7.08 -8.20 14.15
N GLN A 219 -6.25 -8.66 15.10
CA GLN A 219 -6.09 -8.07 16.43
C GLN A 219 -4.64 -7.67 16.65
N TYR A 220 -4.46 -6.44 17.06
CA TYR A 220 -3.18 -5.86 17.40
C TYR A 220 -3.13 -5.53 18.89
N ASP A 221 -1.96 -5.55 19.47
CA ASP A 221 -1.76 -5.14 20.86
C ASP A 221 -1.65 -3.61 21.03
N SER A 222 -1.44 -3.16 22.27
CA SER A 222 -1.27 -1.75 22.62
C SER A 222 0.00 -1.09 22.02
N SER A 223 0.87 -1.87 21.38
CA SER A 223 2.01 -1.39 20.58
C SER A 223 1.73 -1.41 19.09
N GLY A 224 0.51 -1.80 18.65
CA GLY A 224 0.15 -1.96 17.25
C GLY A 224 0.82 -3.16 16.56
N ARG A 225 1.28 -4.18 17.33
CA ARG A 225 1.84 -5.42 16.79
C ARG A 225 0.73 -6.43 16.56
N ILE A 226 0.78 -7.11 15.43
CA ILE A 226 -0.19 -8.16 15.10
C ILE A 226 -0.05 -9.33 16.08
N ARG A 227 -1.16 -9.74 16.66
CA ARG A 227 -1.26 -10.87 17.60
C ARG A 227 -2.07 -12.02 17.03
N GLN A 228 -3.13 -11.71 16.30
CA GLN A 228 -4.04 -12.70 15.75
C GLN A 228 -4.73 -12.19 14.50
N GLY A 229 -5.05 -13.08 13.58
CA GLY A 229 -5.84 -12.79 12.39
C GLY A 229 -5.02 -12.82 11.10
N PRO A 230 -5.65 -12.46 9.98
CA PRO A 230 -5.05 -12.60 8.65
C PRO A 230 -4.06 -11.50 8.28
N ALA A 231 -3.88 -10.45 9.09
CA ALA A 231 -2.93 -9.37 8.81
C ALA A 231 -1.48 -9.91 8.86
N PRO A 232 -0.65 -9.66 7.83
CA PRO A 232 0.70 -10.21 7.76
C PRO A 232 1.75 -9.43 8.56
N ALA A 233 1.47 -8.17 8.92
CA ALA A 233 2.45 -7.29 9.54
C ALA A 233 1.83 -6.37 10.60
N ASN A 234 2.68 -5.78 11.41
CA ASN A 234 2.33 -4.78 12.42
C ASN A 234 1.76 -3.50 11.76
N LEU A 235 1.02 -2.70 12.52
CA LEU A 235 0.60 -1.37 12.08
C LEU A 235 1.85 -0.50 11.84
N PRO A 236 1.99 0.18 10.69
CA PRO A 236 3.18 0.97 10.41
C PRO A 236 3.30 2.18 11.33
N VAL A 237 4.53 2.52 11.72
CA VAL A 237 4.85 3.75 12.45
C VAL A 237 5.16 4.85 11.42
N PRO A 238 4.46 6.00 11.42
CA PRO A 238 4.77 7.10 10.52
C PRO A 238 6.09 7.79 10.93
N PRO A 239 6.70 8.56 10.05
CA PRO A 239 7.78 9.46 10.45
C PRO A 239 7.20 10.55 11.38
N TYR A 240 7.67 10.61 12.60
CA TYR A 240 7.29 11.66 13.55
C TYR A 240 8.45 12.02 14.48
N ALA A 241 8.40 13.22 15.03
CA ALA A 241 9.35 13.69 16.03
C ALA A 241 8.62 14.50 17.10
N PHE A 242 9.14 14.47 18.34
CA PHE A 242 8.71 15.38 19.40
C PHE A 242 9.34 16.75 19.18
N VAL A 243 8.50 17.78 19.14
CA VAL A 243 8.95 19.17 19.09
C VAL A 243 9.13 19.69 20.51
N SER A 244 8.27 19.22 21.41
CA SER A 244 8.34 19.44 22.86
C SER A 244 7.70 18.24 23.56
N ASP A 245 7.75 18.22 24.91
CA ASP A 245 7.11 17.14 25.69
C ASP A 245 5.59 17.04 25.45
N THR A 246 4.98 18.13 24.99
CA THR A 246 3.52 18.23 24.75
C THR A 246 3.15 18.34 23.27
N LYS A 247 4.12 18.32 22.36
CA LYS A 247 3.82 18.48 20.92
C LYS A 247 4.61 17.52 20.07
N ILE A 248 3.92 16.86 19.15
CA ILE A 248 4.54 16.03 18.11
C ILE A 248 4.30 16.64 16.73
N LYS A 249 5.27 16.43 15.86
CA LYS A 249 5.21 16.75 14.44
C LYS A 249 5.26 15.43 13.67
N ILE A 250 4.28 15.24 12.77
CA ILE A 250 4.16 14.06 11.93
C ILE A 250 4.43 14.47 10.48
N GLY A 251 5.44 13.88 9.86
CA GLY A 251 5.84 14.17 8.49
C GLY A 251 7.19 14.82 8.34
#